data_d16bd550e8acae79543a493f1180bad8
#
_entry.id   d16bd550e8acae79543a493f1180bad8
#
_cell.length_a   1.000
_cell.length_b   1.000
_cell.length_c   1.000
_cell.angle_alpha   90.00
_cell.angle_beta   90.00
_cell.angle_gamma   90.00
#
_symmetry.space_group_name_H-M   'P 1'
#
loop_
_entity.id
_entity.type
_entity.pdbx_description
1 polymer ?
#
loop_
_entity_poly.entity_id
_entity_poly.type
_entity_poly.pdbx_seq_one_letter_code
_entity_poly.pdbx_strand_id
1 'polypeptide(L)'
;GMLTGDAAGAQVVLLRGSMSAAARKEALLKTMTGEAGIVVGTHALLNEKVQFADLGLVVVDEQHRFGVEQRAALLERRADNRRPHLLVMTATPIPRTVAMTVFGDLDVTTLRELPGGRAGISTFVVDEHRAPRHATRMWERVVEEVRQGRKAYVVCPRIGDEEPSEEFDTEGTRGVLRTAEALAGNELSEARVGVLHGRMPAAEKAEVMGRFAAGPDQPDSIDVLVATSVIEVGVDVPSASVMVVLDAESFGVSQLHQLRGRVGRSELPGLCLLATRNPEATARLEQVAATTNGFDLATIDLQTRKEGDVLGTAQSGRMTRLRLLRVIRDEALIEQARQDVAELLDRDPDLQQHKALRATVNRWQSAAEYVEKA
;
A
#
# COMPACT_ATOMS: atom_id res chain seq x y z
N GLY A 1 -18.05 -11.24 3.39
CA GLY A 1 -18.59 -12.58 3.19
C GLY A 1 -17.79 -13.71 3.85
N MET A 2 -16.51 -13.52 4.21
CA MET A 2 -15.70 -14.60 4.84
C MET A 2 -15.82 -14.69 6.36
N LEU A 3 -16.42 -13.72 7.02
CA LEU A 3 -16.54 -13.69 8.49
C LEU A 3 -17.96 -13.99 9.03
N THR A 4 -18.88 -14.37 8.17
CA THR A 4 -20.26 -14.70 8.57
C THR A 4 -20.47 -16.17 8.89
N GLY A 5 -19.43 -17.00 8.84
CA GLY A 5 -19.46 -18.43 9.20
C GLY A 5 -18.60 -18.67 10.43
N ASP A 6 -19.23 -19.01 11.53
CA ASP A 6 -18.67 -19.68 12.72
C ASP A 6 -17.35 -19.18 13.32
N ALA A 7 -17.16 -17.88 13.42
CA ALA A 7 -16.24 -17.34 14.41
C ALA A 7 -16.93 -17.39 15.78
N ALA A 8 -17.11 -18.59 16.36
CA ALA A 8 -17.50 -18.82 17.76
C ALA A 8 -18.58 -17.90 18.34
N GLY A 9 -19.61 -17.53 17.57
CA GLY A 9 -20.70 -16.65 18.04
C GLY A 9 -20.36 -15.15 18.14
N ALA A 10 -19.19 -14.71 17.66
CA ALA A 10 -18.83 -13.29 17.70
C ALA A 10 -19.57 -12.48 16.63
N GLN A 11 -20.31 -11.45 17.06
CA GLN A 11 -20.96 -10.53 16.12
C GLN A 11 -19.94 -9.61 15.49
N VAL A 12 -19.98 -9.51 14.13
CA VAL A 12 -19.14 -8.61 13.35
C VAL A 12 -19.90 -7.35 13.01
N VAL A 13 -19.37 -6.18 13.35
CA VAL A 13 -19.94 -4.87 13.06
C VAL A 13 -19.04 -4.10 12.12
N LEU A 14 -19.64 -3.47 11.09
CA LEU A 14 -18.95 -2.60 10.15
C LEU A 14 -19.18 -1.13 10.52
N LEU A 15 -18.11 -0.32 10.58
CA LEU A 15 -18.17 1.13 10.80
C LEU A 15 -17.42 1.90 9.70
N ARG A 16 -18.17 2.61 8.85
CA ARG A 16 -17.65 3.41 7.74
C ARG A 16 -18.18 4.84 7.77
N GLY A 17 -17.42 5.78 7.19
CA GLY A 17 -17.84 7.18 7.08
C GLY A 17 -19.12 7.40 6.25
N SER A 18 -19.36 6.54 5.23
CA SER A 18 -20.48 6.63 4.29
C SER A 18 -21.79 5.97 4.77
N MET A 19 -21.86 5.54 6.03
CA MET A 19 -23.07 4.91 6.60
C MET A 19 -24.16 5.95 6.88
N SER A 20 -25.44 5.52 6.80
CA SER A 20 -26.55 6.33 7.30
C SER A 20 -26.42 6.60 8.81
N ALA A 21 -26.97 7.71 9.27
CA ALA A 21 -26.89 8.07 10.70
C ALA A 21 -27.50 7.00 11.62
N ALA A 22 -28.59 6.36 11.19
CA ALA A 22 -29.24 5.29 11.96
C ALA A 22 -28.34 4.04 12.07
N ALA A 23 -27.81 3.54 10.94
CA ALA A 23 -26.93 2.38 10.93
C ALA A 23 -25.63 2.64 11.70
N ARG A 24 -25.08 3.86 11.60
CA ARG A 24 -23.90 4.26 12.38
C ARG A 24 -24.18 4.27 13.87
N LYS A 25 -25.33 4.78 14.30
CA LYS A 25 -25.73 4.80 15.72
C LYS A 25 -25.85 3.39 16.28
N GLU A 26 -26.47 2.48 15.53
CA GLU A 26 -26.59 1.08 15.92
C GLU A 26 -25.22 0.40 16.05
N ALA A 27 -24.34 0.59 15.05
CA ALA A 27 -23.00 0.05 15.08
C ALA A 27 -22.18 0.55 16.27
N LEU A 28 -22.25 1.85 16.59
CA LEU A 28 -21.60 2.44 17.76
C LEU A 28 -22.15 1.87 19.07
N LEU A 29 -23.46 1.68 19.18
CA LEU A 29 -24.08 1.09 20.36
C LEU A 29 -23.58 -0.34 20.61
N LYS A 30 -23.59 -1.19 19.59
CA LYS A 30 -23.09 -2.57 19.67
C LYS A 30 -21.60 -2.64 20.04
N THR A 31 -20.81 -1.68 19.58
CA THR A 31 -19.39 -1.56 19.94
C THR A 31 -19.21 -1.17 21.40
N MET A 32 -19.98 -0.19 21.85
CA MET A 32 -19.90 0.34 23.21
C MET A 32 -20.45 -0.65 24.28
N THR A 33 -21.47 -1.44 23.93
CA THR A 33 -22.07 -2.44 24.84
C THR A 33 -21.29 -3.76 24.91
N GLY A 34 -20.31 -3.97 23.99
CA GLY A 34 -19.59 -5.23 23.91
C GLY A 34 -20.34 -6.36 23.19
N GLU A 35 -21.51 -6.07 22.60
CA GLU A 35 -22.24 -7.02 21.76
C GLU A 35 -21.44 -7.36 20.48
N ALA A 36 -20.71 -6.39 19.96
CA ALA A 36 -19.79 -6.60 18.83
C ALA A 36 -18.46 -7.20 19.32
N GLY A 37 -18.18 -8.46 18.99
CA GLY A 37 -16.90 -9.10 19.25
C GLY A 37 -15.81 -8.67 18.29
N ILE A 38 -16.17 -8.28 17.04
CA ILE A 38 -15.25 -7.79 16.00
C ILE A 38 -15.85 -6.53 15.39
N VAL A 39 -15.05 -5.46 15.35
CA VAL A 39 -15.42 -4.21 14.69
C VAL A 39 -14.48 -3.96 13.51
N VAL A 40 -15.01 -3.92 12.30
CA VAL A 40 -14.26 -3.64 11.07
C VAL A 40 -14.58 -2.23 10.59
N GLY A 41 -13.59 -1.47 10.22
CA GLY A 41 -13.82 -0.12 9.70
C GLY A 41 -12.61 0.52 9.06
N THR A 42 -12.80 1.75 8.61
CA THR A 42 -11.76 2.61 8.07
C THR A 42 -11.31 3.60 9.15
N HIS A 43 -10.71 4.72 8.75
CA HIS A 43 -10.40 5.85 9.65
C HIS A 43 -11.60 6.32 10.51
N ALA A 44 -12.82 5.89 10.19
CA ALA A 44 -14.00 6.15 11.02
C ALA A 44 -13.87 5.57 12.44
N LEU A 45 -13.06 4.51 12.62
CA LEU A 45 -12.76 3.91 13.93
C LEU A 45 -11.85 4.79 14.81
N LEU A 46 -11.11 5.73 14.19
CA LEU A 46 -10.22 6.66 14.89
C LEU A 46 -10.97 7.83 15.53
N ASN A 47 -12.25 8.00 15.23
CA ASN A 47 -13.03 9.09 15.79
C ASN A 47 -13.19 8.91 17.31
N GLU A 48 -13.00 9.98 18.08
CA GLU A 48 -13.11 10.00 19.55
C GLU A 48 -14.48 9.53 20.07
N LYS A 49 -15.52 9.60 19.23
CA LYS A 49 -16.88 9.14 19.57
C LYS A 49 -17.03 7.61 19.56
N VAL A 50 -16.03 6.89 19.04
CA VAL A 50 -16.04 5.41 19.04
C VAL A 50 -15.47 4.93 20.37
N GLN A 51 -16.32 4.32 21.19
CA GLN A 51 -15.95 3.74 22.46
C GLN A 51 -16.08 2.22 22.38
N PHE A 52 -15.09 1.51 22.89
CA PHE A 52 -15.06 0.05 22.94
C PHE A 52 -15.30 -0.40 24.38
N ALA A 53 -16.15 -1.42 24.59
CA ALA A 53 -16.40 -1.98 25.91
C ALA A 53 -15.12 -2.58 26.51
N ASP A 54 -14.43 -3.43 25.74
CA ASP A 54 -13.16 -4.07 26.12
C ASP A 54 -12.33 -4.35 24.87
N LEU A 55 -11.39 -3.45 24.56
CA LEU A 55 -10.54 -3.54 23.37
C LEU A 55 -9.29 -4.37 23.69
N GLY A 56 -9.22 -5.61 23.23
CA GLY A 56 -8.09 -6.52 23.46
C GLY A 56 -7.04 -6.51 22.35
N LEU A 57 -7.47 -6.36 21.09
CA LEU A 57 -6.57 -6.40 19.91
C LEU A 57 -6.98 -5.34 18.89
N VAL A 58 -6.00 -4.63 18.39
CA VAL A 58 -6.11 -3.69 17.25
C VAL A 58 -5.31 -4.26 16.08
N VAL A 59 -5.96 -4.44 14.94
CA VAL A 59 -5.32 -4.86 13.69
C VAL A 59 -5.37 -3.71 12.70
N VAL A 60 -4.21 -3.25 12.25
CA VAL A 60 -4.07 -2.18 11.24
C VAL A 60 -3.46 -2.78 9.98
N ASP A 61 -4.21 -2.77 8.90
CA ASP A 61 -3.72 -3.15 7.58
C ASP A 61 -3.30 -1.92 6.78
N GLU A 62 -2.32 -2.09 5.87
CA GLU A 62 -1.77 -1.01 5.06
C GLU A 62 -1.29 0.19 5.91
N GLN A 63 -0.34 -0.08 6.78
CA GLN A 63 0.19 0.84 7.78
C GLN A 63 0.52 2.25 7.27
N HIS A 64 0.99 2.37 6.03
CA HIS A 64 1.38 3.66 5.43
C HIS A 64 0.22 4.68 5.35
N ARG A 65 -1.02 4.24 5.56
CA ARG A 65 -2.22 5.07 5.59
C ARG A 65 -2.57 5.61 6.98
N PHE A 66 -1.83 5.18 8.03
CA PHE A 66 -2.08 5.58 9.41
C PHE A 66 -0.87 6.30 10.00
N GLY A 67 -1.08 7.52 10.47
CA GLY A 67 -0.06 8.29 11.21
C GLY A 67 0.26 7.67 12.57
N VAL A 68 1.42 8.04 13.13
CA VAL A 68 1.88 7.57 14.46
C VAL A 68 0.88 7.99 15.55
N GLU A 69 0.38 9.23 15.51
CA GLU A 69 -0.60 9.77 16.46
C GLU A 69 -1.93 9.00 16.43
N GLN A 70 -2.38 8.61 15.24
CA GLN A 70 -3.61 7.85 15.07
C GLN A 70 -3.54 6.46 15.70
N ARG A 71 -2.36 5.83 15.66
CA ARG A 71 -2.12 4.54 16.32
C ARG A 71 -2.05 4.68 17.84
N ALA A 72 -1.38 5.70 18.34
CA ALA A 72 -1.32 6.00 19.77
C ALA A 72 -2.73 6.20 20.35
N ALA A 73 -3.57 6.96 19.66
CA ALA A 73 -4.96 7.20 20.07
C ALA A 73 -5.81 5.92 20.15
N LEU A 74 -5.52 4.87 19.38
CA LEU A 74 -6.20 3.58 19.50
C LEU A 74 -5.74 2.79 20.74
N LEU A 75 -4.46 2.91 21.11
CA LEU A 75 -3.88 2.21 22.24
C LEU A 75 -4.30 2.81 23.60
N GLU A 76 -4.65 4.09 23.63
CA GLU A 76 -5.06 4.81 24.86
C GLU A 76 -6.53 4.62 25.23
N ARG A 77 -7.34 3.94 24.40
CA ARG A 77 -8.81 3.87 24.54
C ARG A 77 -9.37 2.84 25.52
N ARG A 78 -8.55 2.33 26.43
CA ARG A 78 -9.04 1.46 27.51
C ARG A 78 -9.25 2.23 28.82
N ALA A 79 -10.39 2.02 29.43
CA ALA A 79 -10.72 2.62 30.73
C ALA A 79 -9.96 1.99 31.92
N ASP A 80 -9.40 0.79 31.75
CA ASP A 80 -8.72 0.01 32.81
C ASP A 80 -7.19 0.16 32.82
N ASN A 81 -6.64 1.12 32.08
CA ASN A 81 -5.20 1.38 31.94
C ASN A 81 -4.40 0.21 31.30
N ARG A 82 -5.06 -0.85 30.81
CA ARG A 82 -4.41 -1.89 30.01
C ARG A 82 -4.35 -1.45 28.56
N ARG A 83 -3.23 -1.72 27.90
CA ARG A 83 -3.09 -1.44 26.46
C ARG A 83 -3.55 -2.64 25.65
N PRO A 84 -4.35 -2.46 24.60
CA PRO A 84 -4.66 -3.53 23.67
C PRO A 84 -3.39 -3.99 22.94
N HIS A 85 -3.34 -5.24 22.51
CA HIS A 85 -2.32 -5.70 21.58
C HIS A 85 -2.46 -4.96 20.25
N LEU A 86 -1.35 -4.67 19.61
CA LEU A 86 -1.31 -4.00 18.29
C LEU A 86 -0.63 -4.90 17.28
N LEU A 87 -1.36 -5.27 16.23
CA LEU A 87 -0.83 -5.92 15.05
C LEU A 87 -0.89 -4.95 13.87
N VAL A 88 0.26 -4.60 13.34
CA VAL A 88 0.37 -3.73 12.17
C VAL A 88 0.87 -4.55 11.00
N MET A 89 0.16 -4.48 9.88
CA MET A 89 0.50 -5.21 8.67
C MET A 89 0.78 -4.26 7.52
N THR A 90 1.66 -4.66 6.62
CA THR A 90 1.91 -3.95 5.36
C THR A 90 2.25 -4.94 4.27
N ALA A 91 1.71 -4.73 3.08
CA ALA A 91 2.07 -5.49 1.89
C ALA A 91 3.35 -4.97 1.22
N THR A 92 3.76 -3.72 1.54
CA THR A 92 5.05 -3.19 1.10
C THR A 92 6.12 -3.59 2.10
N PRO A 93 7.08 -4.42 1.73
CA PRO A 93 8.17 -4.76 2.63
C PRO A 93 8.90 -3.49 3.06
N ILE A 94 9.01 -3.30 4.36
CA ILE A 94 9.86 -2.27 4.94
C ILE A 94 11.18 -2.97 5.26
N PRO A 95 12.33 -2.50 4.78
CA PRO A 95 13.60 -3.06 5.18
C PRO A 95 13.67 -3.14 6.70
N ARG A 96 14.17 -4.27 7.21
CA ARG A 96 14.19 -4.56 8.65
C ARG A 96 14.82 -3.42 9.46
N THR A 97 15.87 -2.82 8.94
CA THR A 97 16.54 -1.66 9.53
C THR A 97 15.64 -0.43 9.68
N VAL A 98 14.88 -0.11 8.65
CA VAL A 98 13.90 0.99 8.71
C VAL A 98 12.81 0.65 9.73
N ALA A 99 12.32 -0.59 9.71
CA ALA A 99 11.33 -1.04 10.68
C ALA A 99 11.85 -0.94 12.11
N MET A 100 13.08 -1.35 12.37
CA MET A 100 13.71 -1.31 13.69
C MET A 100 14.02 0.10 14.19
N THR A 101 14.26 1.06 13.29
CA THR A 101 14.53 2.45 13.65
C THR A 101 13.26 3.28 13.81
N VAL A 102 12.25 3.03 12.99
CA VAL A 102 10.98 3.78 12.98
C VAL A 102 9.98 3.19 13.99
N PHE A 103 10.03 1.87 14.19
CA PHE A 103 9.10 1.11 15.04
C PHE A 103 9.86 0.32 16.10
N GLY A 104 10.84 0.97 16.74
CA GLY A 104 11.72 0.32 17.74
C GLY A 104 11.02 -0.32 18.92
N ASP A 105 9.76 0.04 19.17
CA ASP A 105 8.86 -0.50 20.17
C ASP A 105 8.03 -1.71 19.71
N LEU A 106 8.15 -2.11 18.43
CA LEU A 106 7.42 -3.24 17.86
C LEU A 106 8.35 -4.41 17.51
N ASP A 107 7.86 -5.62 17.73
CA ASP A 107 8.47 -6.83 17.21
C ASP A 107 8.12 -7.01 15.74
N VAL A 108 9.11 -7.36 14.93
CA VAL A 108 8.93 -7.50 13.48
C VAL A 108 8.97 -8.97 13.08
N THR A 109 7.85 -9.46 12.54
CA THR A 109 7.75 -10.79 11.94
C THR A 109 7.55 -10.65 10.43
N THR A 110 8.33 -11.40 9.66
CA THR A 110 8.33 -11.35 8.21
C THR A 110 7.82 -12.66 7.62
N LEU A 111 6.77 -12.58 6.81
CA LEU A 111 6.27 -13.70 6.01
C LEU A 111 6.94 -13.65 4.64
N ARG A 112 7.80 -14.62 4.33
CA ARG A 112 8.55 -14.70 3.06
C ARG A 112 7.92 -15.65 2.06
N GLU A 113 7.05 -16.55 2.52
CA GLU A 113 6.40 -17.54 1.68
C GLU A 113 5.23 -16.93 0.93
N LEU A 114 5.14 -17.25 -0.35
CA LEU A 114 3.98 -16.92 -1.16
C LEU A 114 2.92 -18.03 -1.00
N PRO A 115 1.63 -17.67 -0.99
CA PRO A 115 0.57 -18.67 -1.03
C PRO A 115 0.77 -19.65 -2.21
N GLY A 116 0.66 -20.94 -1.96
CA GLY A 116 0.76 -21.97 -3.01
C GLY A 116 -0.29 -21.80 -4.11
N GLY A 117 -0.02 -22.35 -5.30
CA GLY A 117 -0.97 -22.34 -6.43
C GLY A 117 -0.95 -21.09 -7.31
N ARG A 118 0.04 -20.20 -7.16
CA ARG A 118 0.22 -19.06 -8.07
C ARG A 118 1.21 -19.39 -9.18
N ALA A 119 0.82 -19.11 -10.43
CA ALA A 119 1.66 -19.38 -11.60
C ALA A 119 2.86 -18.42 -11.79
N GLY A 120 3.01 -17.44 -10.90
CA GLY A 120 4.05 -16.42 -11.00
C GLY A 120 3.72 -15.28 -11.95
N ILE A 121 4.55 -14.22 -11.92
CA ILE A 121 4.37 -13.02 -12.73
C ILE A 121 5.69 -12.75 -13.46
N SER A 122 5.63 -12.69 -14.77
CA SER A 122 6.75 -12.23 -15.63
C SER A 122 6.64 -10.71 -15.79
N THR A 123 7.74 -10.01 -15.59
CA THR A 123 7.78 -8.54 -15.76
C THR A 123 8.78 -8.16 -16.82
N PHE A 124 8.39 -7.27 -17.74
CA PHE A 124 9.24 -6.77 -18.81
C PHE A 124 9.14 -5.25 -18.91
N VAL A 125 10.24 -4.62 -19.30
CA VAL A 125 10.29 -3.20 -19.62
C VAL A 125 10.07 -3.00 -21.11
N VAL A 126 9.19 -2.08 -21.45
CA VAL A 126 8.91 -1.68 -22.83
C VAL A 126 9.40 -0.24 -23.02
N ASP A 127 10.61 -0.11 -23.58
CA ASP A 127 11.17 1.19 -23.99
C ASP A 127 10.58 1.58 -25.35
N GLU A 128 9.55 2.41 -25.33
CA GLU A 128 8.80 2.81 -26.53
C GLU A 128 9.64 3.68 -27.47
N HIS A 129 10.65 4.38 -26.93
CA HIS A 129 11.54 5.23 -27.72
C HIS A 129 12.59 4.40 -28.50
N ARG A 130 13.25 3.46 -27.80
CA ARG A 130 14.30 2.63 -28.40
C ARG A 130 13.78 1.46 -29.21
N ALA A 131 12.62 0.93 -28.84
CA ALA A 131 12.05 -0.26 -29.44
C ALA A 131 10.54 -0.11 -29.75
N PRO A 132 10.12 0.73 -30.70
CA PRO A 132 8.71 0.95 -31.04
C PRO A 132 7.94 -0.35 -31.35
N ARG A 133 8.62 -1.36 -31.92
CA ARG A 133 8.02 -2.68 -32.19
C ARG A 133 7.58 -3.39 -30.90
N HIS A 134 8.25 -3.15 -29.78
CA HIS A 134 7.85 -3.72 -28.50
C HIS A 134 6.55 -3.07 -27.99
N ALA A 135 6.35 -1.78 -28.26
CA ALA A 135 5.09 -1.11 -27.93
C ALA A 135 3.91 -1.69 -28.72
N THR A 136 4.09 -1.94 -30.05
CA THR A 136 3.08 -2.64 -30.85
C THR A 136 2.82 -4.03 -30.29
N ARG A 137 3.85 -4.80 -29.99
CA ARG A 137 3.75 -6.17 -29.46
C ARG A 137 3.06 -6.21 -28.09
N MET A 138 3.26 -5.19 -27.27
CA MET A 138 2.58 -5.03 -25.99
C MET A 138 1.05 -5.01 -26.16
N TRP A 139 0.53 -4.20 -27.07
CA TRP A 139 -0.91 -4.12 -27.32
C TRP A 139 -1.46 -5.37 -28.00
N GLU A 140 -0.72 -5.96 -28.96
CA GLU A 140 -1.09 -7.26 -29.52
C GLU A 140 -1.24 -8.32 -28.43
N ARG A 141 -0.35 -8.32 -27.43
CA ARG A 141 -0.42 -9.28 -26.32
C ARG A 141 -1.66 -9.04 -25.44
N VAL A 142 -2.05 -7.80 -25.21
CA VAL A 142 -3.31 -7.49 -24.51
C VAL A 142 -4.50 -8.05 -25.30
N VAL A 143 -4.55 -7.83 -26.60
CA VAL A 143 -5.62 -8.35 -27.48
C VAL A 143 -5.66 -9.89 -27.45
N GLU A 144 -4.51 -10.55 -27.52
CA GLU A 144 -4.43 -12.02 -27.44
C GLU A 144 -5.04 -12.56 -26.12
N GLU A 145 -4.76 -11.92 -25.00
CA GLU A 145 -5.30 -12.33 -23.70
C GLU A 145 -6.81 -12.07 -23.63
N VAL A 146 -7.27 -10.93 -24.13
CA VAL A 146 -8.71 -10.60 -24.17
C VAL A 146 -9.47 -11.60 -25.05
N ARG A 147 -8.95 -11.98 -26.20
CA ARG A 147 -9.55 -13.02 -27.07
C ARG A 147 -9.65 -14.39 -26.40
N GLN A 148 -8.82 -14.65 -25.38
CA GLN A 148 -8.89 -15.86 -24.56
C GLN A 148 -9.87 -15.74 -23.37
N GLY A 149 -10.65 -14.64 -23.32
CA GLY A 149 -11.59 -14.37 -22.23
C GLY A 149 -10.91 -13.86 -20.95
N ARG A 150 -9.63 -13.48 -21.01
CA ARG A 150 -8.89 -12.90 -19.88
C ARG A 150 -9.03 -11.40 -19.88
N LYS A 151 -8.59 -10.78 -18.78
CA LYS A 151 -8.74 -9.34 -18.57
C LYS A 151 -7.40 -8.66 -18.39
N ALA A 152 -7.34 -7.38 -18.75
CA ALA A 152 -6.12 -6.59 -18.65
C ALA A 152 -6.37 -5.28 -17.89
N TYR A 153 -5.38 -4.87 -17.11
CA TYR A 153 -5.27 -3.54 -16.55
C TYR A 153 -4.31 -2.68 -17.38
N VAL A 154 -4.68 -1.42 -17.60
CA VAL A 154 -3.79 -0.38 -18.14
C VAL A 154 -3.76 0.75 -17.12
N VAL A 155 -2.60 1.02 -16.55
CA VAL A 155 -2.44 2.02 -15.49
C VAL A 155 -1.74 3.25 -16.02
N CYS A 156 -2.36 4.41 -15.78
CA CYS A 156 -1.83 5.72 -16.12
C CYS A 156 -1.53 6.52 -14.86
N PRO A 157 -0.52 7.40 -14.86
CA PRO A 157 -0.19 8.18 -13.67
C PRO A 157 -1.19 9.31 -13.36
N ARG A 158 -1.96 9.78 -14.32
CA ARG A 158 -2.90 10.91 -14.20
C ARG A 158 -4.33 10.58 -14.60
N ILE A 159 -5.31 11.41 -14.16
CA ILE A 159 -6.73 11.25 -14.51
C ILE A 159 -7.04 11.83 -15.88
N GLY A 160 -6.57 13.03 -16.19
CA GLY A 160 -6.89 13.77 -17.43
C GLY A 160 -5.83 14.78 -17.77
N ASP A 161 -6.15 15.67 -18.73
CA ASP A 161 -5.28 16.72 -19.25
C ASP A 161 -5.42 18.01 -18.44
N GLU A 162 -5.33 17.95 -17.14
CA GLU A 162 -5.21 19.18 -16.36
C GLU A 162 -3.89 19.84 -16.72
N GLU A 163 -3.93 21.19 -16.90
CA GLU A 163 -2.73 21.96 -17.11
C GLU A 163 -1.68 21.60 -16.06
N PRO A 164 -0.40 21.47 -16.44
CA PRO A 164 0.67 21.11 -15.54
C PRO A 164 0.64 22.04 -14.32
N SER A 165 0.45 21.52 -13.12
CA SER A 165 0.74 22.29 -11.92
C SER A 165 2.25 22.38 -11.81
N GLU A 166 2.78 23.55 -11.42
CA GLU A 166 4.21 23.87 -11.36
C GLU A 166 5.06 22.84 -10.56
N GLU A 167 4.44 21.96 -9.78
CA GLU A 167 5.10 20.92 -8.99
C GLU A 167 5.34 19.58 -9.72
N PHE A 168 4.66 19.30 -10.85
CA PHE A 168 4.74 18.01 -11.58
C PHE A 168 4.71 18.18 -13.09
N ASP A 169 5.54 19.07 -13.59
CA ASP A 169 5.64 19.33 -15.03
C ASP A 169 6.54 18.30 -15.74
N THR A 170 5.93 17.18 -16.13
CA THR A 170 6.48 16.35 -17.20
C THR A 170 5.54 16.48 -18.40
N GLU A 171 5.89 17.36 -19.34
CA GLU A 171 5.26 17.43 -20.67
C GLU A 171 5.08 16.01 -21.23
N GLY A 172 3.84 15.64 -21.50
CA GLY A 172 3.55 14.39 -22.20
C GLY A 172 3.14 13.19 -21.34
N THR A 173 2.93 13.31 -20.04
CA THR A 173 2.42 12.20 -19.17
C THR A 173 0.99 11.83 -19.57
N ARG A 174 0.71 10.51 -19.69
CA ARG A 174 -0.57 9.98 -20.17
C ARG A 174 -1.67 10.06 -19.11
N GLY A 175 -2.81 10.64 -19.50
CA GLY A 175 -4.03 10.64 -18.68
C GLY A 175 -4.95 9.47 -19.02
N VAL A 176 -5.72 9.00 -18.02
CA VAL A 176 -6.63 7.85 -18.14
C VAL A 176 -7.69 8.05 -19.22
N LEU A 177 -8.33 9.22 -19.27
CA LEU A 177 -9.45 9.46 -20.18
C LEU A 177 -9.03 9.43 -21.66
N ARG A 178 -7.98 10.19 -22.02
CA ARG A 178 -7.43 10.18 -23.37
C ARG A 178 -6.86 8.83 -23.76
N THR A 179 -6.17 8.16 -22.84
CA THR A 179 -5.62 6.83 -23.10
C THR A 179 -6.73 5.83 -23.38
N ALA A 180 -7.79 5.83 -22.62
CA ALA A 180 -8.94 4.93 -22.84
C ALA A 180 -9.60 5.18 -24.20
N GLU A 181 -9.82 6.44 -24.57
CA GLU A 181 -10.40 6.82 -25.86
C GLU A 181 -9.49 6.42 -27.03
N ALA A 182 -8.19 6.72 -26.94
CA ALA A 182 -7.24 6.36 -27.97
C ALA A 182 -7.13 4.84 -28.18
N LEU A 183 -7.05 4.07 -27.09
CA LEU A 183 -6.96 2.61 -27.15
C LEU A 183 -8.25 1.99 -27.70
N ALA A 184 -9.41 2.45 -27.28
CA ALA A 184 -10.69 1.96 -27.78
C ALA A 184 -10.90 2.28 -29.28
N GLY A 185 -10.33 3.39 -29.76
CA GLY A 185 -10.39 3.75 -31.18
C GLY A 185 -9.36 3.06 -32.08
N ASN A 186 -8.32 2.50 -31.51
CA ASN A 186 -7.18 1.95 -32.26
C ASN A 186 -6.85 0.50 -31.83
N GLU A 187 -5.86 0.33 -30.96
CA GLU A 187 -5.27 -0.98 -30.65
C GLU A 187 -6.24 -1.95 -29.98
N LEU A 188 -7.20 -1.44 -29.20
CA LEU A 188 -8.19 -2.22 -28.46
C LEU A 188 -9.63 -2.04 -28.98
N SER A 189 -9.78 -1.74 -30.29
CA SER A 189 -11.10 -1.48 -30.90
C SER A 189 -12.07 -2.68 -30.82
N GLU A 190 -11.57 -3.90 -30.63
CA GLU A 190 -12.38 -5.11 -30.46
C GLU A 190 -12.68 -5.40 -28.97
N ALA A 191 -12.08 -4.68 -28.03
CA ALA A 191 -12.22 -4.91 -26.59
C ALA A 191 -13.18 -3.89 -25.94
N ARG A 192 -13.87 -4.32 -24.91
CA ARG A 192 -14.72 -3.44 -24.09
C ARG A 192 -13.84 -2.73 -23.07
N VAL A 193 -13.53 -1.47 -23.36
CA VAL A 193 -12.65 -0.64 -22.51
C VAL A 193 -13.47 0.07 -21.44
N GLY A 194 -13.10 -0.05 -20.19
CA GLY A 194 -13.67 0.69 -19.07
C GLY A 194 -12.65 1.64 -18.45
N VAL A 195 -13.14 2.65 -17.72
CA VAL A 195 -12.32 3.67 -17.06
C VAL A 195 -12.56 3.66 -15.56
N LEU A 196 -11.46 3.79 -14.77
CA LEU A 196 -11.54 3.89 -13.32
C LEU A 196 -10.52 4.91 -12.78
N HIS A 197 -10.99 5.94 -12.06
CA HIS A 197 -10.09 6.93 -11.48
C HIS A 197 -10.56 7.47 -10.12
N GLY A 198 -9.67 8.15 -9.41
CA GLY A 198 -9.88 8.60 -8.02
C GLY A 198 -11.08 9.53 -7.82
N ARG A 199 -11.42 10.37 -8.82
CA ARG A 199 -12.50 11.37 -8.73
C ARG A 199 -13.90 10.79 -8.91
N MET A 200 -14.05 9.54 -9.40
CA MET A 200 -15.37 8.91 -9.56
C MET A 200 -16.02 8.69 -8.19
N PRO A 201 -17.36 8.80 -8.10
CA PRO A 201 -18.13 8.42 -6.92
C PRO A 201 -17.91 6.96 -6.54
N ALA A 202 -17.99 6.64 -5.24
CA ALA A 202 -17.73 5.28 -4.75
C ALA A 202 -18.70 4.22 -5.35
N ALA A 203 -19.95 4.59 -5.60
CA ALA A 203 -20.94 3.71 -6.23
C ALA A 203 -20.56 3.37 -7.68
N GLU A 204 -20.14 4.36 -8.46
CA GLU A 204 -19.70 4.20 -9.83
C GLU A 204 -18.44 3.36 -9.93
N LYS A 205 -17.45 3.59 -9.02
CA LYS A 205 -16.25 2.73 -8.91
C LYS A 205 -16.63 1.28 -8.66
N ALA A 206 -17.58 1.03 -7.76
CA ALA A 206 -18.04 -0.32 -7.44
C ALA A 206 -18.72 -0.98 -8.63
N GLU A 207 -19.53 -0.24 -9.40
CA GLU A 207 -20.17 -0.71 -10.62
C GLU A 207 -19.14 -1.08 -11.69
N VAL A 208 -18.21 -0.18 -12.02
CA VAL A 208 -17.14 -0.43 -12.99
C VAL A 208 -16.32 -1.65 -12.60
N MET A 209 -15.92 -1.75 -11.33
CA MET A 209 -15.19 -2.93 -10.83
C MET A 209 -16.03 -4.21 -10.90
N GLY A 210 -17.33 -4.14 -10.65
CA GLY A 210 -18.23 -5.28 -10.79
C GLY A 210 -18.31 -5.77 -12.24
N ARG A 211 -18.44 -4.84 -13.20
CA ARG A 211 -18.42 -5.13 -14.63
C ARG A 211 -17.06 -5.68 -15.09
N PHE A 212 -15.96 -5.19 -14.55
CA PHE A 212 -14.63 -5.72 -14.86
C PHE A 212 -14.39 -7.10 -14.24
N ALA A 213 -14.94 -7.39 -13.07
CA ALA A 213 -14.85 -8.72 -12.45
C ALA A 213 -15.84 -9.74 -13.07
N ALA A 214 -16.83 -9.28 -13.85
CA ALA A 214 -17.80 -10.15 -14.50
C ALA A 214 -17.15 -11.03 -15.56
N GLY A 215 -17.73 -12.22 -15.80
CA GLY A 215 -17.25 -13.13 -16.84
C GLY A 215 -17.34 -12.53 -18.26
N PRO A 216 -16.55 -13.03 -19.21
CA PRO A 216 -16.49 -12.49 -20.58
C PRO A 216 -17.81 -12.57 -21.33
N ASP A 217 -18.65 -13.54 -21.00
CA ASP A 217 -19.97 -13.77 -21.62
C ASP A 217 -21.05 -12.78 -21.15
N GLN A 218 -20.78 -11.98 -20.14
CA GLN A 218 -21.72 -10.96 -19.67
C GLN A 218 -21.73 -9.77 -20.66
N PRO A 219 -22.90 -9.29 -21.10
CA PRO A 219 -22.98 -8.25 -22.15
C PRO A 219 -22.30 -6.94 -21.74
N ASP A 220 -22.35 -6.58 -20.45
CA ASP A 220 -21.75 -5.34 -19.91
C ASP A 220 -20.36 -5.55 -19.30
N SER A 221 -19.76 -6.72 -19.52
CA SER A 221 -18.42 -7.01 -19.01
C SER A 221 -17.39 -6.06 -19.63
N ILE A 222 -16.41 -5.64 -18.84
CA ILE A 222 -15.24 -4.87 -19.29
C ILE A 222 -14.09 -5.85 -19.47
N ASP A 223 -13.35 -5.76 -20.57
CA ASP A 223 -12.21 -6.62 -20.91
C ASP A 223 -10.89 -5.95 -20.51
N VAL A 224 -10.79 -4.64 -20.74
CA VAL A 224 -9.62 -3.83 -20.41
C VAL A 224 -10.03 -2.67 -19.52
N LEU A 225 -9.42 -2.55 -18.36
CA LEU A 225 -9.67 -1.47 -17.41
C LEU A 225 -8.50 -0.48 -17.44
N VAL A 226 -8.76 0.73 -17.98
CA VAL A 226 -7.81 1.84 -17.94
C VAL A 226 -8.03 2.62 -16.66
N ALA A 227 -7.00 2.72 -15.81
CA ALA A 227 -7.16 3.28 -14.48
C ALA A 227 -5.94 4.07 -14.00
N THR A 228 -6.13 4.87 -12.96
CA THR A 228 -5.00 5.40 -12.16
C THR A 228 -4.57 4.37 -11.09
N SER A 229 -3.61 4.74 -10.24
CA SER A 229 -3.17 3.93 -9.10
C SER A 229 -4.30 3.52 -8.13
N VAL A 230 -5.52 4.03 -8.30
CA VAL A 230 -6.68 3.66 -7.47
C VAL A 230 -6.95 2.15 -7.41
N ILE A 231 -6.46 1.39 -8.41
CA ILE A 231 -6.55 -0.07 -8.45
C ILE A 231 -5.57 -0.78 -7.50
N GLU A 232 -4.62 -0.07 -6.88
CA GLU A 232 -3.77 -0.63 -5.82
C GLU A 232 -4.60 -1.22 -4.67
N VAL A 233 -5.82 -0.69 -4.48
CA VAL A 233 -6.75 -1.15 -3.46
C VAL A 233 -8.05 -1.57 -4.14
N GLY A 234 -8.48 -2.81 -3.96
CA GLY A 234 -9.76 -3.18 -4.54
C GLY A 234 -10.05 -4.67 -4.64
N VAL A 235 -10.99 -4.98 -5.50
CA VAL A 235 -11.53 -6.31 -5.73
C VAL A 235 -10.48 -7.19 -6.41
N ASP A 236 -10.40 -8.43 -5.97
CA ASP A 236 -9.61 -9.45 -6.64
C ASP A 236 -10.32 -9.88 -7.94
N VAL A 237 -9.58 -9.88 -9.06
CA VAL A 237 -10.08 -10.30 -10.38
C VAL A 237 -9.19 -11.44 -10.89
N PRO A 238 -9.54 -12.70 -10.60
CA PRO A 238 -8.70 -13.85 -10.92
C PRO A 238 -8.43 -14.05 -12.43
N SER A 239 -9.31 -13.53 -13.28
CA SER A 239 -9.17 -13.59 -14.74
C SER A 239 -8.22 -12.52 -15.31
N ALA A 240 -7.74 -11.57 -14.48
CA ALA A 240 -6.79 -10.56 -14.94
C ALA A 240 -5.38 -11.17 -15.04
N SER A 241 -4.89 -11.28 -16.27
CA SER A 241 -3.58 -11.87 -16.60
C SER A 241 -2.54 -10.84 -17.01
N VAL A 242 -2.95 -9.66 -17.50
CA VAL A 242 -2.03 -8.62 -17.98
C VAL A 242 -2.19 -7.32 -17.20
N MET A 243 -1.04 -6.77 -16.82
CA MET A 243 -0.89 -5.41 -16.28
C MET A 243 0.04 -4.61 -17.19
N VAL A 244 -0.46 -3.55 -17.77
CA VAL A 244 0.37 -2.55 -18.48
C VAL A 244 0.44 -1.30 -17.61
N VAL A 245 1.64 -0.84 -17.29
CA VAL A 245 1.86 0.42 -16.58
C VAL A 245 2.51 1.40 -17.54
N LEU A 246 1.80 2.44 -17.91
CA LEU A 246 2.25 3.50 -18.81
C LEU A 246 3.01 4.57 -18.03
N ASP A 247 4.05 5.14 -18.63
CA ASP A 247 4.95 6.10 -17.97
C ASP A 247 5.40 5.59 -16.61
N ALA A 248 5.89 4.33 -16.59
CA ALA A 248 6.15 3.56 -15.37
C ALA A 248 7.15 4.23 -14.42
N GLU A 249 8.02 5.11 -14.95
CA GLU A 249 8.96 5.93 -14.18
C GLU A 249 8.28 6.90 -13.21
N SER A 250 7.02 7.26 -13.47
CA SER A 250 6.23 8.16 -12.63
C SER A 250 5.74 7.49 -11.33
N PHE A 251 5.91 6.18 -11.22
CA PHE A 251 5.48 5.40 -10.06
C PHE A 251 6.65 5.06 -9.14
N GLY A 252 6.39 5.06 -7.85
CA GLY A 252 7.32 4.52 -6.86
C GLY A 252 7.50 3.01 -7.02
N VAL A 253 8.65 2.47 -6.60
CA VAL A 253 8.95 1.02 -6.68
C VAL A 253 7.90 0.20 -5.93
N SER A 254 7.48 0.66 -4.75
CA SER A 254 6.43 0.03 -3.96
C SER A 254 5.08 -0.01 -4.68
N GLN A 255 4.73 1.07 -5.40
CA GLN A 255 3.50 1.11 -6.19
C GLN A 255 3.55 0.13 -7.37
N LEU A 256 4.67 0.10 -8.10
CA LEU A 256 4.88 -0.88 -9.18
C LEU A 256 4.76 -2.32 -8.66
N HIS A 257 5.28 -2.59 -7.46
CA HIS A 257 5.15 -3.90 -6.83
C HIS A 257 3.68 -4.25 -6.51
N GLN A 258 2.92 -3.32 -5.93
CA GLN A 258 1.50 -3.50 -5.63
C GLN A 258 0.66 -3.69 -6.89
N LEU A 259 0.90 -2.88 -7.94
CA LEU A 259 0.24 -3.00 -9.23
C LEU A 259 0.53 -4.36 -9.86
N ARG A 260 1.80 -4.78 -9.92
CA ARG A 260 2.19 -6.10 -10.41
C ARG A 260 1.45 -7.22 -9.68
N GLY A 261 1.27 -7.11 -8.36
CA GLY A 261 0.55 -8.06 -7.54
C GLY A 261 -0.96 -8.15 -7.82
N ARG A 262 -1.52 -7.34 -8.73
CA ARG A 262 -2.93 -7.41 -9.14
C ARG A 262 -3.21 -8.45 -10.19
N VAL A 263 -2.21 -8.95 -10.88
CA VAL A 263 -2.29 -10.04 -11.86
C VAL A 263 -1.58 -11.28 -11.34
N GLY A 264 -1.82 -12.44 -11.96
CA GLY A 264 -1.18 -13.70 -11.53
C GLY A 264 -1.64 -14.20 -10.16
N ARG A 265 -2.87 -13.90 -9.77
CA ARG A 265 -3.46 -14.33 -8.49
C ARG A 265 -4.12 -15.71 -8.54
N SER A 266 -4.28 -16.25 -9.73
CA SER A 266 -4.83 -17.58 -10.00
C SER A 266 -3.73 -18.51 -10.53
N GLU A 267 -4.14 -19.66 -11.04
CA GLU A 267 -3.26 -20.57 -11.77
C GLU A 267 -2.78 -20.01 -13.13
N LEU A 268 -3.37 -18.88 -13.58
CA LEU A 268 -2.97 -18.19 -14.79
C LEU A 268 -1.68 -17.41 -14.56
N PRO A 269 -0.67 -17.55 -15.43
CA PRO A 269 0.55 -16.76 -15.34
C PRO A 269 0.23 -15.28 -15.55
N GLY A 270 0.78 -14.43 -14.68
CA GLY A 270 0.66 -12.98 -14.80
C GLY A 270 1.74 -12.40 -15.71
N LEU A 271 1.38 -11.37 -16.47
CA LEU A 271 2.29 -10.57 -17.27
C LEU A 271 2.21 -9.11 -16.85
N CYS A 272 3.34 -8.51 -16.48
CA CYS A 272 3.44 -7.09 -16.16
C CYS A 272 4.38 -6.40 -17.16
N LEU A 273 3.88 -5.36 -17.83
CA LEU A 273 4.60 -4.61 -18.85
C LEU A 273 4.78 -3.17 -18.36
N LEU A 274 6.02 -2.80 -18.07
CA LEU A 274 6.40 -1.46 -17.60
C LEU A 274 6.82 -0.63 -18.82
N ALA A 275 5.92 0.20 -19.31
CA ALA A 275 6.16 1.02 -20.50
C ALA A 275 6.73 2.39 -20.11
N THR A 276 7.77 2.80 -20.80
CA THR A 276 8.40 4.12 -20.62
C THR A 276 8.76 4.73 -21.97
N ARG A 277 8.66 6.05 -22.05
CA ARG A 277 9.17 6.88 -23.16
C ARG A 277 10.46 7.59 -22.78
N ASN A 278 10.88 7.47 -21.51
CA ASN A 278 12.11 8.06 -21.00
C ASN A 278 13.24 7.03 -20.99
N PRO A 279 14.24 7.13 -21.92
CA PRO A 279 15.35 6.18 -21.98
C PRO A 279 16.21 6.14 -20.72
N GLU A 280 16.24 7.21 -19.93
CA GLU A 280 17.02 7.27 -18.68
C GLU A 280 16.37 6.42 -17.57
N ALA A 281 15.06 6.21 -17.63
CA ALA A 281 14.34 5.42 -16.66
C ALA A 281 14.48 3.90 -16.86
N THR A 282 14.88 3.46 -18.07
CA THR A 282 14.91 2.04 -18.47
C THR A 282 15.73 1.20 -17.49
N ALA A 283 16.94 1.64 -17.13
CA ALA A 283 17.81 0.89 -16.22
C ALA A 283 17.20 0.67 -14.82
N ARG A 284 16.51 1.67 -14.28
CA ARG A 284 15.80 1.54 -13.00
C ARG A 284 14.62 0.56 -13.12
N LEU A 285 13.85 0.66 -14.18
CA LEU A 285 12.70 -0.22 -14.42
C LEU A 285 13.14 -1.67 -14.64
N GLU A 286 14.28 -1.90 -15.30
CA GLU A 286 14.88 -3.23 -15.46
C GLU A 286 15.26 -3.84 -14.10
N GLN A 287 15.81 -3.06 -13.17
CA GLN A 287 16.07 -3.53 -11.80
C GLN A 287 14.78 -3.96 -11.10
N VAL A 288 13.70 -3.20 -11.28
CA VAL A 288 12.38 -3.56 -10.71
C VAL A 288 11.82 -4.82 -11.38
N ALA A 289 12.01 -4.97 -12.68
CA ALA A 289 11.56 -6.15 -13.45
C ALA A 289 12.33 -7.42 -13.08
N ALA A 290 13.61 -7.29 -12.75
CA ALA A 290 14.51 -8.42 -12.46
C ALA A 290 14.19 -9.17 -11.16
N THR A 291 13.47 -8.55 -10.22
CA THR A 291 13.11 -9.19 -8.95
C THR A 291 11.61 -9.18 -8.68
N THR A 292 11.11 -10.29 -8.13
CA THR A 292 9.76 -10.39 -7.60
C THR A 292 9.74 -10.31 -6.07
N ASN A 293 10.92 -10.32 -5.45
CA ASN A 293 11.07 -10.22 -4.01
C ASN A 293 10.82 -8.77 -3.56
N GLY A 294 9.78 -8.56 -2.75
CA GLY A 294 9.44 -7.24 -2.24
C GLY A 294 10.52 -6.60 -1.37
N PHE A 295 11.35 -7.39 -0.68
CA PHE A 295 12.45 -6.86 0.15
C PHE A 295 13.59 -6.30 -0.71
N ASP A 296 13.93 -6.97 -1.82
CA ASP A 296 14.92 -6.47 -2.77
C ASP A 296 14.42 -5.16 -3.40
N LEU A 297 13.13 -5.10 -3.75
CA LEU A 297 12.48 -3.89 -4.28
C LEU A 297 12.49 -2.74 -3.26
N ALA A 298 12.24 -3.01 -2.00
CA ALA A 298 12.33 -2.00 -0.95
C ALA A 298 13.77 -1.48 -0.79
N THR A 299 14.76 -2.33 -0.96
CA THR A 299 16.17 -1.92 -0.98
C THR A 299 16.50 -1.03 -2.18
N ILE A 300 15.99 -1.37 -3.37
CA ILE A 300 16.12 -0.54 -4.57
C ILE A 300 15.47 0.84 -4.37
N ASP A 301 14.26 0.87 -3.79
CA ASP A 301 13.56 2.13 -3.49
C ASP A 301 14.36 3.03 -2.54
N LEU A 302 14.93 2.44 -1.49
CA LEU A 302 15.79 3.15 -0.54
C LEU A 302 17.07 3.71 -1.16
N GLN A 303 17.71 2.95 -2.05
CA GLN A 303 18.93 3.39 -2.74
C GLN A 303 18.66 4.54 -3.72
N THR A 304 17.45 4.59 -4.28
CA THR A 304 17.04 5.61 -5.26
C THR A 304 16.59 6.91 -4.57
N ARG A 305 16.00 6.81 -3.38
CA ARG A 305 15.62 7.97 -2.56
C ARG A 305 16.81 8.44 -1.76
N LYS A 306 17.03 9.76 -1.65
CA LYS A 306 18.01 10.31 -0.71
C LYS A 306 17.57 9.93 0.72
N GLU A 307 18.52 9.50 1.55
CA GLU A 307 18.26 9.01 2.93
C GLU A 307 17.34 9.92 3.77
N GLY A 308 17.32 11.23 3.50
CA GLY A 308 16.45 12.21 4.15
C GLY A 308 14.96 12.04 3.85
N ASP A 309 14.60 11.58 2.63
CA ASP A 309 13.20 11.44 2.22
C ASP A 309 12.54 10.18 2.80
N VAL A 310 13.32 9.15 3.07
CA VAL A 310 12.83 7.86 3.62
C VAL A 310 12.38 8.01 5.07
N LEU A 311 13.12 8.78 5.84
CA LEU A 311 12.82 9.03 7.25
C LEU A 311 11.80 10.16 7.41
N GLY A 312 11.75 11.11 6.46
CA GLY A 312 10.77 12.20 6.43
C GLY A 312 9.34 11.76 6.13
N THR A 313 9.14 10.79 5.22
CA THR A 313 7.81 10.23 4.91
C THR A 313 7.28 9.30 6.00
N ALA A 314 8.16 8.68 6.79
CA ALA A 314 7.78 7.86 7.95
C ALA A 314 7.49 8.71 9.21
N GLN A 315 7.98 9.95 9.23
CA GLN A 315 7.86 10.88 10.35
C GLN A 315 7.55 12.28 9.83
N SER A 316 6.31 12.52 9.39
CA SER A 316 5.86 13.90 9.17
C SER A 316 5.97 14.66 10.50
N GLY A 317 7.04 15.46 10.64
CA GLY A 317 7.29 16.35 11.78
C GLY A 317 8.51 16.08 12.63
N ARG A 318 9.24 14.96 12.52
CA ARG A 318 10.46 14.73 13.30
C ARG A 318 11.69 14.65 12.39
N MET A 319 12.54 15.67 12.46
CA MET A 319 13.90 15.61 11.91
C MET A 319 14.63 14.40 12.50
N THR A 320 15.18 13.55 11.62
CA THR A 320 15.98 12.39 12.03
C THR A 320 17.13 12.84 12.92
N ARG A 321 17.08 12.45 14.19
CA ARG A 321 18.11 12.77 15.18
C ARG A 321 19.35 11.87 15.09
N LEU A 322 19.36 10.91 14.17
CA LEU A 322 20.47 10.00 13.93
C LEU A 322 21.55 10.74 13.11
N ARG A 323 22.48 11.40 13.78
CA ARG A 323 23.52 12.22 13.13
C ARG A 323 24.59 11.43 12.39
N LEU A 324 24.82 10.18 12.75
CA LEU A 324 25.95 9.37 12.28
C LEU A 324 25.53 8.06 11.63
N LEU A 325 24.28 7.63 11.76
CA LEU A 325 23.83 6.30 11.40
C LEU A 325 23.15 6.33 10.02
N ARG A 326 23.63 5.47 9.13
CA ARG A 326 23.02 5.26 7.80
C ARG A 326 22.21 3.98 7.84
N VAL A 327 20.89 4.13 7.87
CA VAL A 327 19.91 3.04 8.06
C VAL A 327 20.16 1.85 7.12
N ILE A 328 20.66 2.11 5.90
CA ILE A 328 20.92 1.07 4.90
C ILE A 328 22.26 0.34 5.13
N ARG A 329 23.27 1.04 5.66
CA ARG A 329 24.63 0.50 5.77
C ARG A 329 24.95 -0.08 7.14
N ASP A 330 24.26 0.39 8.16
CA ASP A 330 24.61 0.12 9.55
C ASP A 330 23.63 -0.86 10.21
N GLU A 331 23.05 -1.80 9.42
CA GLU A 331 22.06 -2.77 9.88
C GLU A 331 22.58 -3.59 11.09
N ALA A 332 23.78 -4.13 10.97
CA ALA A 332 24.38 -4.92 12.05
C ALA A 332 24.59 -4.09 13.33
N LEU A 333 24.94 -2.81 13.19
CA LEU A 333 25.11 -1.91 14.34
C LEU A 333 23.79 -1.57 15.02
N ILE A 334 22.71 -1.39 14.22
CA ILE A 334 21.37 -1.14 14.74
C ILE A 334 20.86 -2.37 15.51
N GLU A 335 21.06 -3.56 14.95
CA GLU A 335 20.65 -4.82 15.59
C GLU A 335 21.42 -5.06 16.89
N GLN A 336 22.74 -4.83 16.88
CA GLN A 336 23.58 -4.93 18.08
C GLN A 336 23.15 -3.92 19.15
N ALA A 337 22.96 -2.66 18.79
CA ALA A 337 22.51 -1.62 19.73
C ALA A 337 21.17 -1.96 20.38
N ARG A 338 20.24 -2.58 19.63
CA ARG A 338 18.95 -3.03 20.16
C ARG A 338 19.10 -4.17 21.17
N GLN A 339 19.96 -5.14 20.88
CA GLN A 339 20.27 -6.23 21.82
C GLN A 339 20.90 -5.69 23.09
N ASP A 340 21.89 -4.81 22.97
CA ASP A 340 22.57 -4.19 24.10
C ASP A 340 21.59 -3.39 24.98
N VAL A 341 20.66 -2.66 24.37
CA VAL A 341 19.61 -1.93 25.09
C VAL A 341 18.66 -2.88 25.80
N ALA A 342 18.22 -3.97 25.16
CA ALA A 342 17.36 -4.96 25.81
C ALA A 342 18.03 -5.58 27.03
N GLU A 343 19.28 -6.02 26.90
CA GLU A 343 20.06 -6.56 28.03
C GLU A 343 20.29 -5.53 29.15
N LEU A 344 20.50 -4.26 28.77
CA LEU A 344 20.67 -3.18 29.73
C LEU A 344 19.41 -2.94 30.53
N LEU A 345 18.26 -2.85 29.85
CA LEU A 345 16.96 -2.58 30.49
C LEU A 345 16.46 -3.76 31.32
N ASP A 346 16.81 -5.00 30.98
CA ASP A 346 16.54 -6.17 31.81
C ASP A 346 17.28 -6.10 33.17
N ARG A 347 18.49 -5.52 33.17
CA ARG A 347 19.32 -5.38 34.41
C ARG A 347 19.07 -4.07 35.16
N ASP A 348 18.76 -3.00 34.46
CA ASP A 348 18.58 -1.65 35.03
C ASP A 348 17.41 -0.92 34.31
N PRO A 349 16.14 -1.35 34.57
CA PRO A 349 14.96 -0.83 33.86
C PRO A 349 14.81 0.68 33.91
N ASP A 350 15.20 1.30 35.03
CA ASP A 350 15.09 2.75 35.25
C ASP A 350 16.41 3.51 34.96
N LEU A 351 17.42 2.84 34.42
CA LEU A 351 18.75 3.39 34.15
C LEU A 351 19.38 4.09 35.39
N GLN A 352 19.16 3.54 36.59
CA GLN A 352 19.65 4.13 37.84
C GLN A 352 21.17 4.03 37.95
N GLN A 353 21.77 2.93 37.45
CA GLN A 353 23.20 2.70 37.40
C GLN A 353 23.87 3.45 36.22
N HIS A 354 23.08 3.80 35.17
CA HIS A 354 23.56 4.44 33.96
C HIS A 354 23.12 5.92 33.89
N LYS A 355 23.48 6.73 34.86
CA LYS A 355 23.02 8.13 35.04
C LYS A 355 23.22 9.01 33.82
N ALA A 356 24.35 8.88 33.09
CA ALA A 356 24.63 9.67 31.91
C ALA A 356 23.66 9.34 30.76
N LEU A 357 23.34 8.05 30.54
CA LEU A 357 22.38 7.59 29.55
C LEU A 357 20.97 8.07 29.93
N ARG A 358 20.58 7.90 31.19
CA ARG A 358 19.29 8.41 31.71
C ARG A 358 19.12 9.91 31.48
N ALA A 359 20.14 10.69 31.79
CA ALA A 359 20.10 12.14 31.57
C ALA A 359 19.96 12.51 30.07
N THR A 360 20.55 11.70 29.18
CA THR A 360 20.43 11.88 27.73
C THR A 360 19.04 11.53 27.22
N VAL A 361 18.47 10.41 27.67
CA VAL A 361 17.12 9.97 27.34
C VAL A 361 16.09 11.01 27.82
N ASN A 362 16.20 11.47 29.06
CA ASN A 362 15.30 12.48 29.64
C ASN A 362 15.34 13.80 28.83
N ARG A 363 16.54 14.24 28.41
CA ARG A 363 16.67 15.43 27.54
C ARG A 363 15.96 15.26 26.20
N TRP A 364 16.04 14.06 25.64
CA TRP A 364 15.37 13.79 24.36
C TRP A 364 13.85 13.72 24.51
N GLN A 365 13.35 13.12 25.59
CA GLN A 365 11.91 13.09 25.91
C GLN A 365 11.36 14.50 26.13
N SER A 366 12.01 15.32 26.97
CA SER A 366 11.60 16.71 27.22
C SER A 366 11.63 17.57 25.95
N ALA A 367 12.61 17.37 25.07
CA ALA A 367 12.65 18.09 23.78
C ALA A 367 11.56 17.62 22.80
N ALA A 368 11.10 16.37 22.89
CA ALA A 368 9.99 15.87 22.09
C ALA A 368 8.65 16.47 22.57
N GLU A 369 8.41 16.51 23.87
CA GLU A 369 7.21 17.13 24.46
C GLU A 369 7.12 18.65 24.18
N TYR A 370 8.25 19.33 24.05
CA TYR A 370 8.27 20.78 23.75
C TYR A 370 7.85 21.06 22.31
N VAL A 371 8.19 20.16 21.36
CA VAL A 371 7.79 20.27 19.95
C VAL A 371 6.32 19.89 19.73
N GLU A 372 5.75 19.02 20.58
CA GLU A 372 4.33 18.66 20.54
C GLU A 372 3.41 19.75 21.12
N LYS A 373 3.94 20.66 21.92
CA LYS A 373 3.18 21.76 22.56
C LYS A 373 3.35 23.12 21.88
N ALA A 374 4.20 23.24 20.85
CA ALA A 374 4.44 24.43 20.07
C ALA A 374 3.76 24.38 18.70
#